data_282e075f2678273c435be694647b145d
#
_entry.id   282e075f2678273c435be694647b145d
#
_cell.length_a   1.000
_cell.length_b   1.000
_cell.length_c   1.000
_cell.angle_alpha   90.00
_cell.angle_beta   90.00
_cell.angle_gamma   90.00
#
_symmetry.space_group_name_H-M   'P 1'
#
loop_
_entity.id
_entity.type
_entity.pdbx_description
1 polymer ?
#
loop_
_entity_poly.entity_id
_entity_poly.type
_entity_poly.pdbx_seq_one_letter_code
_entity_poly.pdbx_strand_id
1 'polypeptide(L)'
;MTYSYFPGCTLKTKAKDLDRWGRAAMEALGVTLEELPEWQCCGAVYPIARDEIALRLSSVRALAAARDLGRPLVTLCSACHHVIKRVNGDMQHDETIRGRANTYLQLETPYAGEAQVLHYLEVLRDAVGFEQLKAQVVKPLTGRKIGAYYGCLLLRPSSELAFDDPENPTIIEDFLRAIGAEPVVYAQRNECCGGYVTLENRDFARKRVAAIED
;
A
#
# COMPACT_ATOMS: atom_id res chain seq x y z
N MET A 1 -14.03 -12.23 -6.94
CA MET A 1 -13.28 -12.21 -5.64
C MET A 1 -13.58 -10.90 -4.94
N THR A 2 -13.81 -10.92 -3.60
CA THR A 2 -14.15 -9.70 -2.85
C THR A 2 -13.11 -9.45 -1.75
N TYR A 3 -12.63 -8.21 -1.67
CA TYR A 3 -11.66 -7.74 -0.66
C TYR A 3 -12.24 -6.59 0.15
N SER A 4 -11.83 -6.47 1.41
CA SER A 4 -12.03 -5.26 2.20
C SER A 4 -11.09 -4.17 1.69
N TYR A 5 -11.61 -2.98 1.38
CA TYR A 5 -10.83 -1.91 0.78
C TYR A 5 -10.61 -0.75 1.74
N PHE A 6 -9.35 -0.37 1.92
CA PHE A 6 -8.94 0.81 2.66
C PHE A 6 -8.44 1.89 1.70
N PRO A 7 -9.24 2.91 1.36
CA PRO A 7 -8.84 3.93 0.39
C PRO A 7 -7.77 4.88 0.95
N GLY A 8 -7.87 5.25 2.22
CA GLY A 8 -7.02 6.25 2.84
C GLY A 8 -7.36 7.69 2.44
N CYS A 9 -6.78 8.66 3.17
CA CYS A 9 -7.16 10.07 3.06
C CYS A 9 -6.82 10.69 1.69
N THR A 10 -5.69 10.34 1.10
CA THR A 10 -5.24 10.93 -0.19
C THR A 10 -6.15 10.55 -1.34
N LEU A 11 -6.56 9.28 -1.42
CA LEU A 11 -7.49 8.80 -2.46
C LEU A 11 -8.89 9.41 -2.33
N LYS A 12 -9.31 9.74 -1.11
CA LYS A 12 -10.60 10.42 -0.88
C LYS A 12 -10.56 11.93 -1.07
N THR A 13 -9.38 12.53 -1.19
CA THR A 13 -9.25 14.00 -1.29
C THR A 13 -8.58 14.45 -2.59
N LYS A 14 -7.27 14.21 -2.73
CA LYS A 14 -6.44 14.74 -3.82
C LYS A 14 -6.33 13.79 -5.02
N ALA A 15 -6.42 12.49 -4.81
CA ALA A 15 -6.26 11.46 -5.84
C ALA A 15 -7.55 10.66 -6.08
N LYS A 16 -8.70 11.33 -6.12
CA LYS A 16 -10.02 10.71 -6.33
C LYS A 16 -10.13 9.96 -7.65
N ASP A 17 -9.47 10.44 -8.69
CA ASP A 17 -9.47 9.78 -9.99
C ASP A 17 -8.69 8.46 -9.94
N LEU A 18 -7.58 8.39 -9.19
CA LEU A 18 -6.86 7.16 -8.98
C LEU A 18 -7.72 6.11 -8.24
N ASP A 19 -8.46 6.53 -7.20
CA ASP A 19 -9.42 5.66 -6.49
C ASP A 19 -10.49 5.13 -7.45
N ARG A 20 -11.14 6.04 -8.19
CA ARG A 20 -12.20 5.71 -9.14
C ARG A 20 -11.73 4.72 -10.21
N TRP A 21 -10.63 5.02 -10.86
CA TRP A 21 -10.11 4.20 -11.95
C TRP A 21 -9.51 2.88 -11.45
N GLY A 22 -8.86 2.90 -10.29
CA GLY A 22 -8.35 1.68 -9.65
C GLY A 22 -9.48 0.70 -9.33
N ARG A 23 -10.57 1.18 -8.76
CA ARG A 23 -11.75 0.34 -8.45
C ARG A 23 -12.43 -0.17 -9.71
N ALA A 24 -12.64 0.70 -10.71
CA ALA A 24 -13.24 0.30 -11.99
C ALA A 24 -12.40 -0.74 -12.73
N ALA A 25 -11.07 -0.62 -12.70
CA ALA A 25 -10.18 -1.61 -13.30
C ALA A 25 -10.27 -2.97 -12.60
N MET A 26 -10.31 -2.99 -11.27
CA MET A 26 -10.51 -4.24 -10.51
C MET A 26 -11.86 -4.88 -10.81
N GLU A 27 -12.92 -4.09 -10.87
CA GLU A 27 -14.26 -4.58 -11.21
C GLU A 27 -14.29 -5.22 -12.60
N ALA A 28 -13.66 -4.58 -13.59
CA ALA A 28 -13.53 -5.14 -14.95
C ALA A 28 -12.74 -6.46 -14.97
N LEU A 29 -11.85 -6.68 -14.00
CA LEU A 29 -11.07 -7.92 -13.83
C LEU A 29 -11.78 -8.95 -12.94
N GLY A 30 -13.04 -8.72 -12.52
CA GLY A 30 -13.81 -9.62 -11.68
C GLY A 30 -13.44 -9.56 -10.19
N VAL A 31 -12.80 -8.48 -9.76
CA VAL A 31 -12.41 -8.23 -8.36
C VAL A 31 -13.23 -7.08 -7.79
N THR A 32 -13.94 -7.33 -6.69
CA THR A 32 -14.71 -6.30 -5.98
C THR A 32 -13.89 -5.77 -4.81
N LEU A 33 -13.70 -4.45 -4.78
CA LEU A 33 -13.10 -3.73 -3.65
C LEU A 33 -14.21 -3.07 -2.83
N GLU A 34 -14.60 -3.71 -1.73
CA GLU A 34 -15.65 -3.22 -0.83
C GLU A 34 -15.04 -2.33 0.25
N GLU A 35 -15.34 -1.03 0.20
CA GLU A 35 -14.78 -0.06 1.14
C GLU A 35 -15.24 -0.36 2.57
N LEU A 36 -14.32 -0.36 3.52
CA LEU A 36 -14.63 -0.46 4.93
C LEU A 36 -15.52 0.72 5.36
N PRO A 37 -16.62 0.47 6.10
CA PRO A 37 -17.59 1.52 6.44
C PRO A 37 -17.01 2.61 7.34
N GLU A 38 -16.13 2.23 8.27
CA GLU A 38 -15.54 3.14 9.25
C GLU A 38 -14.02 3.02 9.26
N TRP A 39 -13.36 3.75 8.38
CA TRP A 39 -11.92 3.85 8.38
C TRP A 39 -11.45 5.26 8.78
N GLN A 40 -10.31 5.35 9.39
CA GLN A 40 -9.63 6.59 9.73
C GLN A 40 -8.27 6.66 9.03
N CYS A 41 -7.67 7.84 8.94
CA CYS A 41 -6.34 7.99 8.35
C CYS A 41 -5.32 7.05 9.02
N CYS A 42 -4.50 6.37 8.23
CA CYS A 42 -3.45 5.46 8.74
C CYS A 42 -2.33 6.19 9.51
N GLY A 43 -2.29 7.52 9.45
CA GLY A 43 -1.29 8.33 10.13
C GLY A 43 -0.02 8.61 9.34
N ALA A 44 0.27 7.93 8.25
CA ALA A 44 1.42 8.04 7.34
C ALA A 44 2.82 8.28 7.95
N VAL A 45 2.92 9.11 8.98
CA VAL A 45 4.16 9.48 9.70
C VAL A 45 4.45 8.59 10.90
N TYR A 46 3.89 7.41 10.92
CA TYR A 46 4.07 6.37 11.92
C TYR A 46 5.48 6.27 12.53
N PRO A 47 6.59 6.27 11.77
CA PRO A 47 7.92 6.10 12.34
C PRO A 47 8.43 7.26 13.21
N ILE A 48 7.81 8.44 13.14
CA ILE A 48 8.23 9.65 13.86
C ILE A 48 7.21 10.12 14.89
N ALA A 49 6.21 9.32 15.15
CA ALA A 49 5.15 9.68 16.09
C ALA A 49 5.62 9.56 17.55
N ARG A 50 5.15 10.50 18.36
CA ARG A 50 5.46 10.55 19.80
C ARG A 50 4.63 9.56 20.61
N ASP A 51 3.38 9.34 20.25
CA ASP A 51 2.51 8.37 20.91
C ASP A 51 2.46 7.08 20.08
N GLU A 52 3.14 6.10 20.62
CA GLU A 52 3.32 4.79 20.01
C GLU A 52 2.01 4.02 19.84
N ILE A 53 1.07 4.12 20.76
CA ILE A 53 -0.21 3.40 20.73
C ILE A 53 -1.25 4.16 19.90
N ALA A 54 -1.45 5.45 20.16
CA ALA A 54 -2.51 6.23 19.54
C ALA A 54 -2.48 6.17 18.00
N LEU A 55 -1.28 6.16 17.40
CA LEU A 55 -1.12 6.08 15.96
C LEU A 55 -1.44 4.72 15.34
N ARG A 56 -1.43 3.67 16.13
CA ARG A 56 -1.79 2.33 15.68
C ARG A 56 -3.28 2.06 15.69
N LEU A 57 -4.04 2.77 16.53
CA LEU A 57 -5.43 2.45 16.83
C LEU A 57 -6.33 2.49 15.58
N SER A 58 -6.14 3.46 14.68
CA SER A 58 -6.91 3.56 13.44
C SER A 58 -6.66 2.37 12.51
N SER A 59 -5.39 1.95 12.39
CA SER A 59 -5.02 0.78 11.60
C SER A 59 -5.53 -0.51 12.23
N VAL A 60 -5.44 -0.66 13.56
CA VAL A 60 -5.96 -1.85 14.26
C VAL A 60 -7.48 -1.97 14.09
N ARG A 61 -8.24 -0.87 14.13
CA ARG A 61 -9.69 -0.91 13.85
C ARG A 61 -10.00 -1.40 12.45
N ALA A 62 -9.29 -0.87 11.45
CA ALA A 62 -9.48 -1.29 10.05
C ALA A 62 -9.11 -2.77 9.83
N LEU A 63 -8.03 -3.23 10.47
CA LEU A 63 -7.60 -4.61 10.41
C LEU A 63 -8.60 -5.55 11.11
N ALA A 64 -9.09 -5.18 12.29
CA ALA A 64 -10.12 -5.94 13.00
C ALA A 64 -11.41 -6.02 12.19
N ALA A 65 -11.86 -4.92 11.59
CA ALA A 65 -13.04 -4.91 10.72
C ALA A 65 -12.86 -5.83 9.50
N ALA A 66 -11.68 -5.86 8.87
CA ALA A 66 -11.40 -6.76 7.76
C ALA A 66 -11.40 -8.23 8.20
N ARG A 67 -10.81 -8.53 9.37
CA ARG A 67 -10.87 -9.87 9.99
C ARG A 67 -12.32 -10.32 10.21
N ASP A 68 -13.13 -9.46 10.80
CA ASP A 68 -14.52 -9.77 11.14
C ASP A 68 -15.39 -10.01 9.90
N LEU A 69 -15.02 -9.36 8.77
CA LEU A 69 -15.62 -9.63 7.45
C LEU A 69 -15.05 -10.90 6.77
N GLY A 70 -14.01 -11.52 7.34
CA GLY A 70 -13.38 -12.71 6.77
C GLY A 70 -12.68 -12.45 5.43
N ARG A 71 -12.18 -11.23 5.18
CA ARG A 71 -11.61 -10.83 3.88
C ARG A 71 -10.26 -10.15 4.06
N PRO A 72 -9.28 -10.38 3.16
CA PRO A 72 -8.04 -9.62 3.15
C PRO A 72 -8.30 -8.13 2.98
N LEU A 73 -7.45 -7.30 3.61
CA LEU A 73 -7.48 -5.86 3.49
C LEU A 73 -6.58 -5.40 2.36
N VAL A 74 -7.15 -4.68 1.40
CA VAL A 74 -6.42 -4.14 0.23
C VAL A 74 -6.32 -2.63 0.32
N THR A 75 -5.16 -2.10 -0.02
CA THR A 75 -4.92 -0.66 -0.17
C THR A 75 -4.18 -0.35 -1.47
N LEU A 76 -4.51 0.79 -2.08
CA LEU A 76 -3.87 1.31 -3.30
C LEU A 76 -2.76 2.33 -2.98
N CYS A 77 -2.73 2.86 -1.77
CA CYS A 77 -1.76 3.85 -1.32
C CYS A 77 -0.56 3.18 -0.66
N SER A 78 0.64 3.39 -1.20
CA SER A 78 1.90 2.83 -0.65
C SER A 78 2.14 3.20 0.81
N ALA A 79 1.81 4.43 1.22
CA ALA A 79 1.95 4.85 2.62
C ALA A 79 0.97 4.13 3.54
N CYS A 80 -0.29 3.95 3.11
CA CYS A 80 -1.27 3.19 3.88
C CYS A 80 -0.87 1.72 3.98
N HIS A 81 -0.42 1.11 2.88
CA HIS A 81 0.09 -0.25 2.88
C HIS A 81 1.23 -0.42 3.89
N HIS A 82 2.24 0.45 3.82
CA HIS A 82 3.37 0.45 4.74
C HIS A 82 2.94 0.50 6.21
N VAL A 83 2.10 1.48 6.56
CA VAL A 83 1.68 1.65 7.97
C VAL A 83 0.82 0.49 8.44
N ILE A 84 -0.22 0.12 7.67
CA ILE A 84 -1.17 -0.91 8.10
C ILE A 84 -0.48 -2.28 8.21
N LYS A 85 0.40 -2.62 7.25
CA LYS A 85 1.11 -3.90 7.28
C LYS A 85 2.09 -3.99 8.44
N ARG A 86 2.80 -2.90 8.75
CA ARG A 86 3.69 -2.83 9.93
C ARG A 86 2.92 -2.89 11.25
N VAL A 87 1.80 -2.16 11.36
CA VAL A 87 0.93 -2.25 12.54
C VAL A 87 0.39 -3.67 12.71
N ASN A 88 0.06 -4.35 11.63
CA ASN A 88 -0.33 -5.75 11.67
C ASN A 88 0.79 -6.64 12.22
N GLY A 89 2.03 -6.45 11.77
CA GLY A 89 3.22 -7.12 12.30
C GLY A 89 3.45 -6.84 13.80
N ASP A 90 3.32 -5.57 14.22
CA ASP A 90 3.40 -5.21 15.65
C ASP A 90 2.36 -5.98 16.47
N MET A 91 1.11 -6.09 15.97
CA MET A 91 0.05 -6.85 16.66
C MET A 91 0.33 -8.36 16.72
N GLN A 92 1.08 -8.89 15.77
CA GLN A 92 1.51 -10.30 15.77
C GLN A 92 2.65 -10.57 16.73
N HIS A 93 3.65 -9.68 16.76
CA HIS A 93 4.95 -9.99 17.35
C HIS A 93 5.25 -9.24 18.65
N ASP A 94 4.54 -8.14 18.97
CA ASP A 94 4.73 -7.37 20.20
C ASP A 94 3.53 -7.50 21.15
N GLU A 95 3.69 -8.28 22.21
CA GLU A 95 2.64 -8.50 23.22
C GLU A 95 2.26 -7.23 23.97
N THR A 96 3.20 -6.33 24.18
CA THR A 96 2.97 -5.08 24.91
C THR A 96 2.11 -4.15 24.07
N ILE A 97 2.46 -3.96 22.81
CA ILE A 97 1.69 -3.14 21.86
C ILE A 97 0.29 -3.74 21.69
N ARG A 98 0.21 -5.05 21.46
CA ARG A 98 -1.05 -5.78 21.28
C ARG A 98 -1.97 -5.61 22.50
N GLY A 99 -1.45 -5.84 23.70
CA GLY A 99 -2.21 -5.71 24.94
C GLY A 99 -2.72 -4.29 25.17
N ARG A 100 -1.87 -3.28 25.00
CA ARG A 100 -2.24 -1.86 25.17
C ARG A 100 -3.26 -1.40 24.12
N ALA A 101 -3.07 -1.76 22.85
CA ALA A 101 -4.00 -1.40 21.78
C ALA A 101 -5.39 -2.02 22.00
N ASN A 102 -5.47 -3.30 22.34
CA ASN A 102 -6.73 -3.98 22.63
C ASN A 102 -7.42 -3.42 23.87
N THR A 103 -6.67 -3.13 24.94
CA THR A 103 -7.23 -2.49 26.15
C THR A 103 -7.85 -1.13 25.83
N TYR A 104 -7.20 -0.34 24.97
CA TYR A 104 -7.70 0.97 24.59
C TYR A 104 -8.93 0.90 23.66
N LEU A 105 -8.90 -0.01 22.68
CA LEU A 105 -9.96 -0.13 21.67
C LEU A 105 -11.21 -0.82 22.17
N GLN A 106 -11.10 -1.68 23.18
CA GLN A 106 -12.21 -2.46 23.75
C GLN A 106 -13.04 -3.16 22.67
N LEU A 107 -12.35 -3.78 21.68
CA LEU A 107 -13.00 -4.55 20.64
C LEU A 107 -13.74 -5.76 21.25
N GLU A 108 -14.88 -6.13 20.68
CA GLU A 108 -15.63 -7.31 21.10
C GLU A 108 -14.76 -8.58 21.07
N THR A 109 -13.97 -8.73 19.99
CA THR A 109 -12.92 -9.74 19.90
C THR A 109 -11.57 -9.05 19.80
N PRO A 110 -10.64 -9.24 20.73
CA PRO A 110 -9.30 -8.69 20.66
C PRO A 110 -8.61 -9.05 19.34
N TYR A 111 -7.81 -8.12 18.82
CA TYR A 111 -7.08 -8.30 17.56
C TYR A 111 -5.64 -8.73 17.84
N ALA A 112 -5.16 -9.76 17.14
CA ALA A 112 -3.81 -10.32 17.30
C ALA A 112 -3.02 -10.40 15.97
N GLY A 113 -3.46 -9.67 14.93
CA GLY A 113 -2.76 -9.61 13.64
C GLY A 113 -3.24 -10.64 12.61
N GLU A 114 -4.48 -11.11 12.71
CA GLU A 114 -5.01 -12.20 11.89
C GLU A 114 -5.32 -11.80 10.44
N ALA A 115 -5.58 -10.51 10.18
CA ALA A 115 -5.94 -10.05 8.85
C ALA A 115 -4.76 -10.10 7.88
N GLN A 116 -4.99 -10.58 6.67
CA GLN A 116 -4.04 -10.45 5.58
C GLN A 116 -4.09 -9.04 5.00
N VAL A 117 -2.94 -8.41 4.83
CA VAL A 117 -2.80 -7.05 4.24
C VAL A 117 -2.11 -7.15 2.90
N LEU A 118 -2.77 -6.66 1.84
CA LEU A 118 -2.26 -6.69 0.47
C LEU A 118 -2.24 -5.29 -0.14
N HIS A 119 -1.23 -5.05 -0.95
CA HIS A 119 -1.25 -3.91 -1.87
C HIS A 119 -2.04 -4.26 -3.13
N TYR A 120 -2.64 -3.29 -3.77
CA TYR A 120 -3.38 -3.43 -5.02
C TYR A 120 -2.61 -4.19 -6.10
N LEU A 121 -1.29 -3.94 -6.24
CA LEU A 121 -0.43 -4.61 -7.20
C LEU A 121 -0.21 -6.10 -6.86
N GLU A 122 -0.19 -6.46 -5.57
CA GLU A 122 -0.11 -7.87 -5.16
C GLU A 122 -1.38 -8.63 -5.60
N VAL A 123 -2.56 -8.00 -5.46
CA VAL A 123 -3.82 -8.61 -5.96
C VAL A 123 -3.79 -8.77 -7.49
N LEU A 124 -3.27 -7.79 -8.23
CA LEU A 124 -3.11 -7.90 -9.67
C LEU A 124 -2.14 -9.00 -10.09
N ARG A 125 -1.01 -9.14 -9.37
CA ARG A 125 0.01 -10.17 -9.66
C ARG A 125 -0.49 -11.57 -9.30
N ASP A 126 -1.01 -11.73 -8.06
CA ASP A 126 -1.15 -13.04 -7.45
C ASP A 126 -2.58 -13.61 -7.60
N ALA A 127 -3.61 -12.78 -7.60
CA ALA A 127 -5.00 -13.21 -7.67
C ALA A 127 -5.61 -13.09 -9.07
N VAL A 128 -5.28 -12.02 -9.80
CA VAL A 128 -5.73 -11.83 -11.19
C VAL A 128 -4.75 -12.50 -12.16
N GLY A 129 -3.47 -12.23 -12.02
CA GLY A 129 -2.42 -12.60 -12.95
C GLY A 129 -2.25 -11.59 -14.09
N PHE A 130 -0.99 -11.27 -14.42
CA PHE A 130 -0.71 -10.27 -15.46
C PHE A 130 -1.10 -10.72 -16.87
N GLU A 131 -1.18 -12.02 -17.14
CA GLU A 131 -1.68 -12.52 -18.43
C GLU A 131 -3.18 -12.28 -18.61
N GLN A 132 -3.98 -12.46 -17.55
CA GLN A 132 -5.40 -12.12 -17.58
C GLN A 132 -5.60 -10.61 -17.72
N LEU A 133 -4.83 -9.80 -16.97
CA LEU A 133 -4.83 -8.35 -17.11
C LEU A 133 -4.55 -7.94 -18.56
N LYS A 134 -3.49 -8.49 -19.17
CA LYS A 134 -3.08 -8.21 -20.56
C LYS A 134 -4.20 -8.52 -21.56
N ALA A 135 -4.92 -9.62 -21.37
CA ALA A 135 -6.02 -10.02 -22.24
C ALA A 135 -7.22 -9.05 -22.19
N GLN A 136 -7.36 -8.28 -21.10
CA GLN A 136 -8.42 -7.29 -20.91
C GLN A 136 -8.03 -5.86 -21.35
N VAL A 137 -6.79 -5.64 -21.76
CA VAL A 137 -6.32 -4.30 -22.17
C VAL A 137 -6.89 -3.96 -23.55
N VAL A 138 -7.80 -2.99 -23.60
CA VAL A 138 -8.43 -2.52 -24.86
C VAL A 138 -7.53 -1.54 -25.62
N LYS A 139 -6.80 -0.68 -24.90
CA LYS A 139 -5.89 0.33 -25.47
C LYS A 139 -4.50 0.18 -24.82
N PRO A 140 -3.63 -0.66 -25.39
CA PRO A 140 -2.28 -0.83 -24.86
C PRO A 140 -1.46 0.46 -24.97
N LEU A 141 -0.53 0.65 -24.03
CA LEU A 141 0.38 1.80 -24.02
C LEU A 141 1.59 1.59 -24.93
N THR A 142 1.38 1.02 -26.11
CA THR A 142 2.43 0.67 -27.08
C THR A 142 3.30 1.89 -27.43
N GLY A 143 4.62 1.70 -27.38
CA GLY A 143 5.61 2.75 -27.67
C GLY A 143 5.83 3.76 -26.55
N ARG A 144 5.14 3.63 -25.40
CA ARG A 144 5.39 4.48 -24.25
C ARG A 144 6.48 3.87 -23.36
N LYS A 145 7.51 4.64 -23.08
CA LYS A 145 8.55 4.33 -22.10
C LYS A 145 8.16 4.91 -20.77
N ILE A 146 8.11 4.07 -19.72
CA ILE A 146 7.63 4.47 -18.39
C ILE A 146 8.60 3.94 -17.34
N GLY A 147 9.17 4.85 -16.53
CA GLY A 147 9.96 4.50 -15.35
C GLY A 147 9.05 4.18 -14.17
N ALA A 148 9.27 3.02 -13.53
CA ALA A 148 8.60 2.68 -12.28
C ALA A 148 9.30 3.32 -11.09
N TYR A 149 8.55 3.91 -10.15
CA TYR A 149 9.10 4.39 -8.90
C TYR A 149 8.45 3.70 -7.71
N TYR A 150 9.21 2.88 -7.00
CA TYR A 150 8.77 2.16 -5.81
C TYR A 150 8.94 2.99 -4.53
N GLY A 151 10.03 3.75 -4.47
CA GLY A 151 10.45 4.41 -3.24
C GLY A 151 10.82 3.41 -2.15
N CYS A 152 10.80 3.87 -0.89
CA CYS A 152 11.13 3.01 0.25
C CYS A 152 9.89 2.36 0.89
N LEU A 153 8.70 2.96 0.81
CA LEU A 153 7.53 2.55 1.59
C LEU A 153 6.92 1.21 1.14
N LEU A 154 7.09 0.80 -0.10
CA LEU A 154 6.62 -0.50 -0.58
C LEU A 154 7.62 -1.62 -0.27
N LEU A 155 8.92 -1.30 -0.12
CA LEU A 155 9.99 -2.29 -0.12
C LEU A 155 10.63 -2.50 1.26
N ARG A 156 10.57 -1.50 2.17
CA ARG A 156 11.36 -1.53 3.42
C ARG A 156 10.52 -1.23 4.66
N PRO A 157 10.72 -1.95 5.77
CA PRO A 157 11.59 -3.12 5.90
C PRO A 157 11.04 -4.33 5.15
N SER A 158 11.90 -5.03 4.41
CA SER A 158 11.49 -6.14 3.54
C SER A 158 10.98 -7.36 4.32
N SER A 159 11.47 -7.58 5.53
CA SER A 159 10.98 -8.62 6.43
C SER A 159 9.49 -8.53 6.76
N GLU A 160 8.95 -7.31 6.78
CA GLU A 160 7.53 -7.05 7.11
C GLU A 160 6.69 -6.81 5.87
N LEU A 161 7.23 -6.05 4.90
CA LEU A 161 6.47 -5.69 3.70
C LEU A 161 6.32 -6.87 2.75
N ALA A 162 7.39 -7.63 2.53
CA ALA A 162 7.45 -8.80 1.64
C ALA A 162 6.70 -8.56 0.30
N PHE A 163 6.82 -7.33 -0.23
CA PHE A 163 6.07 -6.89 -1.40
C PHE A 163 6.71 -7.39 -2.71
N ASP A 164 8.03 -7.26 -2.79
CA ASP A 164 8.88 -7.66 -3.90
C ASP A 164 10.34 -7.68 -3.44
N ASP A 165 11.28 -8.04 -4.32
CA ASP A 165 12.71 -7.95 -4.04
C ASP A 165 13.06 -6.48 -3.70
N PRO A 166 13.57 -6.18 -2.49
CA PRO A 166 13.82 -4.80 -2.07
C PRO A 166 14.96 -4.13 -2.84
N GLU A 167 15.86 -4.91 -3.44
CA GLU A 167 17.01 -4.38 -4.19
C GLU A 167 16.74 -4.36 -5.70
N ASN A 168 15.94 -5.29 -6.20
CA ASN A 168 15.61 -5.37 -7.63
C ASN A 168 14.13 -5.70 -7.87
N PRO A 169 13.19 -4.83 -7.45
CA PRO A 169 11.76 -5.08 -7.63
C PRO A 169 11.35 -5.12 -9.11
N THR A 170 10.34 -5.89 -9.45
CA THR A 170 9.87 -6.07 -10.83
C THR A 170 8.36 -5.93 -11.02
N ILE A 171 7.59 -5.96 -9.93
CA ILE A 171 6.11 -6.01 -10.01
C ILE A 171 5.50 -4.85 -10.80
N ILE A 172 6.03 -3.62 -10.71
CA ILE A 172 5.51 -2.48 -11.47
C ILE A 172 5.93 -2.59 -12.93
N GLU A 173 7.16 -3.01 -13.21
CA GLU A 173 7.65 -3.23 -14.57
C GLU A 173 6.85 -4.35 -15.27
N ASP A 174 6.52 -5.43 -14.57
CA ASP A 174 5.71 -6.53 -15.09
C ASP A 174 4.27 -6.08 -15.36
N PHE A 175 3.70 -5.27 -14.46
CA PHE A 175 2.43 -4.59 -14.69
C PHE A 175 2.49 -3.68 -15.94
N LEU A 176 3.53 -2.87 -16.10
CA LEU A 176 3.71 -1.99 -17.26
C LEU A 176 3.80 -2.79 -18.57
N ARG A 177 4.53 -3.92 -18.58
CA ARG A 177 4.57 -4.83 -19.73
C ARG A 177 3.19 -5.40 -20.04
N ALA A 178 2.44 -5.80 -19.02
CA ALA A 178 1.10 -6.36 -19.21
C ALA A 178 0.14 -5.37 -19.86
N ILE A 179 0.26 -4.07 -19.58
CA ILE A 179 -0.55 -3.02 -20.20
C ILE A 179 0.05 -2.46 -21.50
N GLY A 180 1.13 -3.08 -22.00
CA GLY A 180 1.73 -2.79 -23.32
C GLY A 180 2.75 -1.65 -23.32
N ALA A 181 3.18 -1.14 -22.17
CA ALA A 181 4.26 -0.16 -22.08
C ALA A 181 5.65 -0.82 -22.06
N GLU A 182 6.69 -0.04 -22.37
CA GLU A 182 8.09 -0.41 -22.23
C GLU A 182 8.62 0.13 -20.89
N PRO A 183 8.89 -0.71 -19.88
CA PRO A 183 9.42 -0.22 -18.60
C PRO A 183 10.87 0.22 -18.75
N VAL A 184 11.19 1.36 -18.13
CA VAL A 184 12.55 1.88 -18.02
C VAL A 184 13.07 1.56 -16.63
N VAL A 185 14.18 0.83 -16.57
CA VAL A 185 14.88 0.52 -15.31
C VAL A 185 15.97 1.57 -15.10
N TYR A 186 15.94 2.23 -13.95
CA TYR A 186 16.91 3.25 -13.56
C TYR A 186 17.32 3.08 -12.08
N ALA A 187 18.46 3.64 -11.71
CA ALA A 187 19.10 3.36 -10.43
C ALA A 187 18.28 3.81 -9.20
N GLN A 188 17.59 4.95 -9.30
CA GLN A 188 16.90 5.57 -8.17
C GLN A 188 15.48 5.08 -7.94
N ARG A 189 14.99 4.10 -8.71
CA ARG A 189 13.58 3.64 -8.67
C ARG A 189 13.13 3.07 -7.31
N ASN A 190 14.05 2.53 -6.52
CA ASN A 190 13.77 1.96 -5.19
C ASN A 190 14.38 2.78 -4.05
N GLU A 191 14.88 4.01 -4.33
CA GLU A 191 15.45 4.88 -3.33
C GLU A 191 14.42 5.81 -2.68
N CYS A 192 14.74 6.34 -1.50
CA CYS A 192 13.87 7.26 -0.79
C CYS A 192 13.82 8.64 -1.43
N CYS A 193 12.62 9.19 -1.66
CA CYS A 193 12.42 10.56 -2.15
C CYS A 193 12.72 11.65 -1.10
N GLY A 194 12.96 11.28 0.14
CA GLY A 194 13.16 12.24 1.24
C GLY A 194 11.87 12.87 1.77
N GLY A 195 10.70 12.30 1.47
CA GLY A 195 9.39 12.87 1.86
C GLY A 195 9.26 13.15 3.35
N TYR A 196 9.73 12.25 4.22
CA TYR A 196 9.66 12.43 5.69
C TYR A 196 10.56 13.55 6.24
N VAL A 197 11.64 13.90 5.55
CA VAL A 197 12.56 14.96 5.99
C VAL A 197 12.28 16.31 5.34
N THR A 198 11.22 16.41 4.52
CA THR A 198 10.93 17.64 3.76
C THR A 198 10.72 18.86 4.65
N LEU A 199 10.15 18.69 5.83
CA LEU A 199 9.91 19.79 6.78
C LEU A 199 11.19 20.26 7.48
N GLU A 200 12.16 19.36 7.65
CA GLU A 200 13.42 19.63 8.33
C GLU A 200 14.52 20.06 7.33
N ASN A 201 14.54 19.41 6.16
CA ASN A 201 15.57 19.66 5.14
C ASN A 201 14.96 19.59 3.72
N ARG A 202 14.34 20.69 3.31
CA ARG A 202 13.67 20.81 2.01
C ARG A 202 14.64 20.66 0.83
N ASP A 203 15.86 21.14 0.96
CA ASP A 203 16.86 21.09 -0.12
C ASP A 203 17.37 19.67 -0.35
N PHE A 204 17.51 18.88 0.72
CA PHE A 204 17.80 17.46 0.60
C PHE A 204 16.68 16.75 -0.17
N ALA A 205 15.41 16.95 0.21
CA ALA A 205 14.28 16.34 -0.47
C ALA A 205 14.20 16.73 -1.96
N ARG A 206 14.45 18.01 -2.30
CA ARG A 206 14.51 18.48 -3.69
C ARG A 206 15.60 17.78 -4.51
N LYS A 207 16.83 17.65 -3.94
CA LYS A 207 17.91 16.93 -4.60
C LYS A 207 17.58 15.46 -4.85
N ARG A 208 16.89 14.81 -3.91
CA ARG A 208 16.44 13.42 -4.09
C ARG A 208 15.42 13.28 -5.19
N VAL A 209 14.43 14.18 -5.24
CA VAL A 209 13.39 14.16 -6.30
C VAL A 209 14.04 14.42 -7.68
N ALA A 210 14.90 15.41 -7.81
CA ALA A 210 15.61 15.68 -9.06
C ALA A 210 16.40 14.45 -9.57
N ALA A 211 17.10 13.75 -8.67
CA ALA A 211 17.83 12.54 -9.04
C ALA A 211 16.93 11.35 -9.44
N ILE A 212 15.64 11.38 -9.12
CA ILE A 212 14.66 10.38 -9.54
C ILE A 212 14.08 10.72 -10.93
N GLU A 213 13.99 12.03 -11.24
CA GLU A 213 13.45 12.53 -12.51
C GLU A 213 14.46 12.46 -13.67
N ASP A 214 15.77 12.55 -13.38
CA ASP A 214 16.86 12.46 -14.37
C ASP A 214 17.09 11.00 -14.86
#